data_5bd19a2d4c8775fc91003f554e736df4
#
_entry.id   5bd19a2d4c8775fc91003f554e736df4
#
_cell.length_a   1.000
_cell.length_b   1.000
_cell.length_c   1.000
_cell.angle_alpha   90.00
_cell.angle_beta   90.00
_cell.angle_gamma   90.00
#
_symmetry.space_group_name_H-M   'P 1'
#
loop_
_entity.id
_entity.type
_entity.pdbx_description
1 polymer ?
#
loop_
_entity_poly.entity_id
_entity_poly.type
_entity_poly.pdbx_seq_one_letter_code
_entity_poly.pdbx_strand_id
1 'polypeptide(L)'
;MNISLKEVNSNNNIKIFGEYKVELIKFHQEYAEKLGLFDKVVDNYNFNDAIRHIKQKGYFQFLIQIENKTVGILEYQITKSDIDQKEILYIKNIYIDNNFRGKGVGKEVIKLIKTLNYRIELECWYGIPANNLYKSLGMKEIKTRYMMN
;
A
#
# COMPACT_ATOMS: atom_id res chain seq x y z
N MET A 1 15.92 12.88 5.76
CA MET A 1 14.83 12.83 4.77
C MET A 1 13.53 13.21 5.49
N ASN A 2 12.88 14.26 5.01
CA ASN A 2 11.69 14.80 5.66
C ASN A 2 10.42 14.28 4.96
N ILE A 3 9.87 13.18 5.49
CA ILE A 3 8.67 12.53 4.94
C ILE A 3 7.43 12.97 5.69
N SER A 4 6.38 13.29 4.95
CA SER A 4 5.07 13.59 5.48
C SER A 4 3.98 12.84 4.72
N LEU A 5 2.84 12.67 5.37
CA LEU A 5 1.64 12.07 4.79
C LEU A 5 0.58 13.14 4.66
N LYS A 6 0.13 13.38 3.42
CA LYS A 6 -0.92 14.35 3.13
C LYS A 6 -2.23 13.62 2.84
N GLU A 7 -3.25 13.88 3.63
CA GLU A 7 -4.55 13.24 3.45
C GLU A 7 -5.17 13.59 2.08
N VAL A 8 -5.74 12.58 1.44
CA VAL A 8 -6.43 12.74 0.15
C VAL A 8 -7.86 13.16 0.43
N ASN A 9 -8.12 14.46 0.35
CA ASN A 9 -9.42 15.07 0.68
C ASN A 9 -9.89 16.14 -0.32
N SER A 10 -9.16 16.33 -1.43
CA SER A 10 -9.51 17.29 -2.48
C SER A 10 -9.48 16.60 -3.85
N ASN A 11 -10.17 17.20 -4.85
CA ASN A 11 -10.19 16.66 -6.21
C ASN A 11 -8.78 16.55 -6.81
N ASN A 12 -7.92 17.53 -6.56
CA ASN A 12 -6.54 17.49 -7.05
C ASN A 12 -5.74 16.34 -6.44
N ASN A 13 -5.87 16.14 -5.12
CA ASN A 13 -5.18 15.03 -4.44
C ASN A 13 -5.72 13.66 -4.87
N ILE A 14 -7.02 13.54 -5.13
CA ILE A 14 -7.63 12.32 -5.66
C ILE A 14 -7.05 11.98 -7.02
N LYS A 15 -6.88 12.98 -7.88
CA LYS A 15 -6.27 12.78 -9.21
C LYS A 15 -4.84 12.26 -9.11
N ILE A 16 -4.02 12.89 -8.28
CA ILE A 16 -2.62 12.47 -8.06
C ILE A 16 -2.58 11.06 -7.48
N PHE A 17 -3.39 10.78 -6.47
CA PHE A 17 -3.51 9.44 -5.88
C PHE A 17 -3.87 8.39 -6.94
N GLY A 18 -4.83 8.70 -7.80
CA GLY A 18 -5.28 7.81 -8.87
C GLY A 18 -4.20 7.50 -9.89
N GLU A 19 -3.38 8.47 -10.26
CA GLU A 19 -2.25 8.27 -11.17
C GLU A 19 -1.25 7.26 -10.60
N TYR A 20 -0.89 7.39 -9.33
CA TYR A 20 -0.03 6.42 -8.65
C TYR A 20 -0.71 5.06 -8.46
N LYS A 21 -2.00 5.04 -8.20
CA LYS A 21 -2.76 3.79 -8.05
C LYS A 21 -2.74 2.96 -9.34
N VAL A 22 -2.88 3.62 -10.50
CA VAL A 22 -2.78 2.97 -11.82
C VAL A 22 -1.39 2.35 -12.01
N GLU A 23 -0.32 3.06 -11.65
CA GLU A 23 1.03 2.53 -11.74
C GLU A 23 1.24 1.33 -10.82
N LEU A 24 0.72 1.38 -9.60
CA LEU A 24 0.77 0.26 -8.66
C LEU A 24 0.05 -0.98 -9.21
N ILE A 25 -1.12 -0.81 -9.80
CA ILE A 25 -1.89 -1.90 -10.40
C ILE A 25 -1.10 -2.57 -11.51
N LYS A 26 -0.50 -1.78 -12.41
CA LYS A 26 0.36 -2.32 -13.47
C LYS A 26 1.53 -3.11 -12.90
N PHE A 27 2.17 -2.59 -11.87
CA PHE A 27 3.28 -3.26 -11.20
C PHE A 27 2.86 -4.62 -10.62
N HIS A 28 1.72 -4.68 -9.93
CA HIS A 28 1.18 -5.93 -9.37
C HIS A 28 0.83 -6.94 -10.46
N GLN A 29 0.20 -6.47 -11.55
CA GLN A 29 -0.14 -7.34 -12.69
C GLN A 29 1.11 -7.96 -13.31
N GLU A 30 2.15 -7.18 -13.53
CA GLU A 30 3.42 -7.66 -14.08
C GLU A 30 4.06 -8.75 -13.19
N TYR A 31 4.06 -8.53 -11.88
CA TYR A 31 4.59 -9.52 -10.93
C TYR A 31 3.76 -10.80 -10.89
N ALA A 32 2.45 -10.68 -10.87
CA ALA A 32 1.56 -11.84 -10.86
C ALA A 32 1.69 -12.66 -12.15
N GLU A 33 1.79 -12.00 -13.29
CA GLU A 33 1.96 -12.65 -14.60
C GLU A 33 3.30 -13.39 -14.71
N LYS A 34 4.37 -12.85 -14.11
CA LYS A 34 5.68 -13.50 -14.06
C LYS A 34 5.69 -14.83 -13.31
N LEU A 35 4.72 -15.05 -12.42
CA LEU A 35 4.58 -16.34 -11.74
C LEU A 35 4.15 -17.47 -12.70
N GLY A 36 3.61 -17.14 -13.88
CA GLY A 36 3.18 -18.10 -14.89
C GLY A 36 1.92 -18.89 -14.51
N LEU A 37 1.21 -18.49 -13.46
CA LEU A 37 0.04 -19.19 -12.94
C LEU A 37 -1.29 -18.55 -13.37
N PHE A 38 -1.24 -17.31 -13.89
CA PHE A 38 -2.40 -16.53 -14.24
C PHE A 38 -2.33 -16.06 -15.69
N ASP A 39 -3.42 -16.20 -16.44
CA ASP A 39 -3.54 -15.61 -17.77
C ASP A 39 -3.73 -14.11 -17.68
N LYS A 40 -4.51 -13.68 -16.68
CA LYS A 40 -4.79 -12.27 -16.42
C LYS A 40 -5.07 -12.06 -14.94
N VAL A 41 -4.47 -11.02 -14.39
CA VAL A 41 -4.80 -10.55 -13.04
C VAL A 41 -5.68 -9.31 -13.16
N VAL A 42 -6.84 -9.35 -12.53
CA VAL A 42 -7.80 -8.25 -12.55
C VAL A 42 -7.66 -7.44 -11.27
N ASP A 43 -7.31 -6.18 -11.43
CA ASP A 43 -7.36 -5.17 -10.39
C ASP A 43 -7.76 -3.87 -11.07
N ASN A 44 -8.89 -3.31 -10.66
CA ASN A 44 -9.48 -2.14 -11.29
C ASN A 44 -9.51 -0.96 -10.31
N TYR A 45 -9.06 0.18 -10.79
CA TYR A 45 -9.21 1.44 -10.09
C TYR A 45 -10.32 2.26 -10.71
N ASN A 46 -11.20 2.79 -9.87
CA ASN A 46 -12.30 3.64 -10.27
C ASN A 46 -12.30 4.91 -9.42
N PHE A 47 -12.41 6.05 -10.06
CA PHE A 47 -12.45 7.36 -9.40
C PHE A 47 -13.60 7.47 -8.37
N ASN A 48 -14.75 6.87 -8.67
CA ASN A 48 -15.87 6.85 -7.75
C ASN A 48 -15.57 6.03 -6.48
N ASP A 49 -14.77 4.98 -6.59
CA ASP A 49 -14.31 4.20 -5.44
C ASP A 49 -13.41 5.06 -4.54
N ALA A 50 -12.55 5.88 -5.10
CA ALA A 50 -11.71 6.79 -4.34
C ALA A 50 -12.57 7.79 -3.53
N ILE A 51 -13.59 8.38 -4.15
CA ILE A 51 -14.52 9.29 -3.48
C ILE A 51 -15.26 8.58 -2.34
N ARG A 52 -15.71 7.35 -2.59
CA ARG A 52 -16.40 6.53 -1.58
C ARG A 52 -15.48 6.24 -0.40
N HIS A 53 -14.22 5.87 -0.65
CA HIS A 53 -13.25 5.55 0.40
C HIS A 53 -12.91 6.75 1.29
N ILE A 54 -12.87 7.97 0.74
CA ILE A 54 -12.66 9.18 1.54
C ILE A 54 -13.71 9.33 2.62
N LYS A 55 -14.95 8.92 2.34
CA LYS A 55 -16.08 9.02 3.26
C LYS A 55 -16.24 7.82 4.16
N GLN A 56 -15.52 6.73 3.89
CA GLN A 56 -15.64 5.49 4.65
C GLN A 56 -14.89 5.58 5.98
N LYS A 57 -15.60 5.33 7.08
CA LYS A 57 -15.01 5.28 8.41
C LYS A 57 -13.95 4.20 8.50
N GLY A 58 -12.78 4.55 9.06
CA GLY A 58 -11.68 3.61 9.24
C GLY A 58 -10.85 3.35 7.98
N TYR A 59 -11.11 4.07 6.89
CA TYR A 59 -10.39 3.97 5.63
C TYR A 59 -9.61 5.25 5.36
N PHE A 60 -8.31 5.14 5.06
CA PHE A 60 -7.41 6.27 4.97
C PHE A 60 -6.56 6.21 3.71
N GLN A 61 -6.49 7.33 3.00
CA GLN A 61 -5.69 7.49 1.79
C GLN A 61 -4.79 8.71 1.93
N PHE A 62 -3.51 8.55 1.63
CA PHE A 62 -2.51 9.60 1.75
C PHE A 62 -1.62 9.68 0.52
N LEU A 63 -1.19 10.91 0.20
CA LEU A 63 -0.02 11.14 -0.62
C LEU A 63 1.22 11.11 0.28
N ILE A 64 2.24 10.37 -0.15
CA ILE A 64 3.55 10.39 0.51
C ILE A 64 4.34 11.54 -0.08
N GLN A 65 4.85 12.43 0.77
CA GLN A 65 5.59 13.61 0.33
C GLN A 65 6.97 13.68 0.96
N ILE A 66 7.93 14.15 0.18
CA ILE A 66 9.25 14.57 0.63
C ILE A 66 9.34 16.07 0.34
N GLU A 67 9.46 16.89 1.40
CA GLU A 67 9.54 18.35 1.26
C GLU A 67 8.44 18.92 0.35
N ASN A 68 7.19 18.50 0.59
CA ASN A 68 6.00 18.89 -0.17
C ASN A 68 5.91 18.37 -1.61
N LYS A 69 6.85 17.54 -2.05
CA LYS A 69 6.77 16.87 -3.34
C LYS A 69 6.19 15.46 -3.17
N THR A 70 5.13 15.15 -3.90
CA THR A 70 4.53 13.82 -3.87
C THR A 70 5.45 12.80 -4.55
N VAL A 71 5.75 11.72 -3.82
CA VAL A 71 6.63 10.64 -4.27
C VAL A 71 5.98 9.25 -4.19
N GLY A 72 4.73 9.18 -3.79
CA GLY A 72 4.01 7.92 -3.68
C GLY A 72 2.67 8.06 -2.98
N ILE A 73 2.09 6.90 -2.67
CA ILE A 73 0.78 6.80 -2.00
C ILE A 73 0.81 5.77 -0.89
N LEU A 74 -0.05 5.98 0.08
CA LEU A 74 -0.34 5.04 1.17
C LEU A 74 -1.85 4.93 1.34
N GLU A 75 -2.32 3.70 1.46
CA GLU A 75 -3.72 3.40 1.72
C GLU A 75 -3.81 2.33 2.80
N TYR A 76 -4.49 2.62 3.89
CA TYR A 76 -4.69 1.65 4.95
C TYR A 76 -6.10 1.71 5.54
N GLN A 77 -6.44 0.67 6.24
CA GLN A 77 -7.72 0.52 6.91
C GLN A 77 -7.51 0.14 8.36
N ILE A 78 -8.24 0.77 9.27
CA ILE A 78 -8.36 0.30 10.64
C ILE A 78 -9.52 -0.68 10.68
N THR A 79 -9.22 -1.94 10.94
CA THR A 79 -10.17 -3.05 10.84
C THR A 79 -9.81 -4.15 11.83
N LYS A 80 -10.56 -5.24 11.82
CA LYS A 80 -10.24 -6.42 12.62
C LYS A 80 -9.43 -7.42 11.80
N SER A 81 -8.41 -8.00 12.40
CA SER A 81 -7.65 -9.08 11.79
C SER A 81 -8.54 -10.30 11.53
N ASP A 82 -8.40 -10.91 10.37
CA ASP A 82 -9.08 -12.17 10.04
C ASP A 82 -8.53 -13.38 10.84
N ILE A 83 -7.38 -13.21 11.49
CA ILE A 83 -6.73 -14.27 12.27
C ILE A 83 -7.33 -14.38 13.68
N ASP A 84 -7.42 -13.27 14.41
CA ASP A 84 -7.79 -13.28 15.83
C ASP A 84 -8.82 -12.21 16.23
N GLN A 85 -9.37 -11.49 15.25
CA GLN A 85 -10.41 -10.45 15.44
C GLN A 85 -9.94 -9.23 16.25
N LYS A 86 -8.65 -9.09 16.51
CA LYS A 86 -8.10 -7.88 17.14
C LYS A 86 -8.06 -6.72 16.16
N GLU A 87 -8.22 -5.51 16.67
CA GLU A 87 -8.14 -4.31 15.85
C GLU A 87 -6.71 -4.09 15.35
N ILE A 88 -6.56 -3.87 14.06
CA ILE A 88 -5.28 -3.69 13.37
C ILE A 88 -5.32 -2.53 12.40
N LEU A 89 -4.13 -2.04 12.03
CA LEU A 89 -3.92 -1.23 10.85
C LEU A 89 -3.51 -2.16 9.71
N TYR A 90 -4.40 -2.31 8.73
CA TYR A 90 -4.14 -3.13 7.55
C TYR A 90 -3.72 -2.25 6.38
N ILE A 91 -2.47 -2.40 5.93
CA ILE A 91 -1.97 -1.67 4.76
C ILE A 91 -2.56 -2.30 3.51
N LYS A 92 -3.41 -1.55 2.82
CA LYS A 92 -4.00 -1.97 1.55
C LYS A 92 -3.02 -1.78 0.42
N ASN A 93 -2.38 -0.62 0.36
CA ASN A 93 -1.43 -0.28 -0.68
C ASN A 93 -0.37 0.68 -0.15
N ILE A 94 0.86 0.46 -0.57
CA ILE A 94 1.97 1.39 -0.44
C ILE A 94 2.75 1.36 -1.75
N TYR A 95 2.94 2.51 -2.36
CA TYR A 95 3.67 2.63 -3.61
C TYR A 95 4.58 3.84 -3.58
N ILE A 96 5.83 3.63 -3.92
CA ILE A 96 6.84 4.68 -4.02
C ILE A 96 7.23 4.81 -5.49
N ASP A 97 7.23 6.03 -6.00
CA ASP A 97 7.68 6.35 -7.34
C ASP A 97 9.07 5.73 -7.59
N ASN A 98 9.24 5.16 -8.76
CA ASN A 98 10.47 4.45 -9.13
C ASN A 98 11.74 5.27 -8.91
N ASN A 99 11.68 6.59 -9.13
CA ASN A 99 12.82 7.50 -8.95
C ASN A 99 13.20 7.70 -7.47
N PHE A 100 12.34 7.30 -6.55
CA PHE A 100 12.55 7.44 -5.10
C PHE A 100 12.69 6.11 -4.37
N ARG A 101 12.70 5.00 -5.09
CA ARG A 101 12.91 3.66 -4.51
C ARG A 101 14.37 3.45 -4.10
N GLY A 102 14.58 2.55 -3.15
CA GLY A 102 15.92 2.22 -2.65
C GLY A 102 16.55 3.29 -1.78
N LYS A 103 15.80 4.33 -1.40
CA LYS A 103 16.28 5.47 -0.58
C LYS A 103 15.70 5.46 0.84
N GLY A 104 15.00 4.41 1.24
CA GLY A 104 14.43 4.28 2.58
C GLY A 104 13.08 4.96 2.79
N VAL A 105 12.42 5.44 1.73
CA VAL A 105 11.11 6.12 1.84
C VAL A 105 10.06 5.22 2.46
N GLY A 106 9.91 4.00 1.94
CA GLY A 106 8.94 3.02 2.46
C GLY A 106 9.16 2.68 3.93
N LYS A 107 10.43 2.55 4.33
CA LYS A 107 10.81 2.31 5.72
C LYS A 107 10.35 3.45 6.64
N GLU A 108 10.58 4.69 6.23
CA GLU A 108 10.18 5.86 7.01
C GLU A 108 8.65 6.00 7.08
N VAL A 109 7.94 5.68 6.00
CA VAL A 109 6.46 5.65 6.00
C VAL A 109 5.94 4.65 7.03
N ILE A 110 6.46 3.44 7.04
CA ILE A 110 6.03 2.41 8.00
C ILE A 110 6.36 2.83 9.43
N LYS A 111 7.50 3.45 9.66
CA LYS A 111 7.83 3.99 10.98
C LYS A 111 6.83 5.07 11.42
N LEU A 112 6.39 5.93 10.52
CA LEU A 112 5.38 6.95 10.82
C LEU A 112 4.05 6.32 11.25
N ILE A 113 3.54 5.35 10.50
CA ILE A 113 2.27 4.71 10.85
C ILE A 113 2.38 3.82 12.10
N LYS A 114 3.57 3.32 12.40
CA LYS A 114 3.83 2.57 13.64
C LYS A 114 3.58 3.44 14.88
N THR A 115 3.77 4.75 14.79
CA THR A 115 3.48 5.68 15.91
C THR A 115 2.01 5.71 16.31
N LEU A 116 1.10 5.19 15.48
CA LEU A 116 -0.32 5.09 15.77
C LEU A 116 -0.66 3.95 16.74
N ASN A 117 0.33 3.12 17.10
CA ASN A 117 0.22 2.05 18.10
C ASN A 117 -0.74 0.91 17.73
N TYR A 118 -0.96 0.67 16.45
CA TYR A 118 -1.66 -0.53 15.97
C TYR A 118 -0.69 -1.64 15.65
N ARG A 119 -1.15 -2.89 15.77
CA ARG A 119 -0.52 -4.00 15.07
C ARG A 119 -0.72 -3.78 13.57
N ILE A 120 0.37 -3.85 12.80
CA ILE A 120 0.34 -3.62 11.36
C ILE A 120 0.34 -4.98 10.66
N GLU A 121 -0.63 -5.19 9.77
CA GLU A 121 -0.70 -6.36 8.89
C GLU A 121 -0.78 -5.90 7.42
N LEU A 122 -0.25 -6.72 6.53
CA LEU A 122 -0.35 -6.51 5.08
C LEU A 122 -0.19 -7.83 4.33
N GLU A 123 -0.58 -7.80 3.05
CA GLU A 123 -0.30 -8.88 2.11
C GLU A 123 0.49 -8.32 0.93
N CYS A 124 1.35 -9.15 0.34
CA CYS A 124 2.04 -8.79 -0.89
C CYS A 124 2.28 -10.02 -1.75
N TRP A 125 2.46 -9.79 -3.05
CA TRP A 125 2.76 -10.85 -3.99
C TRP A 125 4.10 -11.50 -3.67
N TYR A 126 4.19 -12.82 -3.90
CA TYR A 126 5.42 -13.57 -3.74
C TYR A 126 6.52 -13.00 -4.66
N GLY A 127 7.73 -12.88 -4.11
CA GLY A 127 8.90 -12.41 -4.87
C GLY A 127 8.98 -10.93 -5.15
N ILE A 128 8.00 -10.13 -4.70
CA ILE A 128 8.05 -8.67 -4.84
C ILE A 128 9.19 -8.08 -3.99
N PRO A 129 9.95 -7.08 -4.49
CA PRO A 129 11.07 -6.49 -3.73
C PRO A 129 10.70 -5.94 -2.36
N ALA A 130 9.48 -5.47 -2.17
CA ALA A 130 8.98 -4.96 -0.88
C ALA A 130 9.04 -6.00 0.26
N ASN A 131 9.06 -7.29 -0.04
CA ASN A 131 9.25 -8.34 0.95
C ASN A 131 10.53 -8.13 1.78
N ASN A 132 11.62 -7.70 1.14
CA ASN A 132 12.87 -7.44 1.84
C ASN A 132 12.74 -6.27 2.81
N LEU A 133 11.99 -5.23 2.44
CA LEU A 133 11.69 -4.12 3.32
C LEU A 133 10.95 -4.59 4.57
N TYR A 134 9.87 -5.35 4.40
CA TYR A 134 9.06 -5.81 5.51
C TYR A 134 9.87 -6.70 6.48
N LYS A 135 10.65 -7.61 5.97
CA LYS A 135 11.55 -8.45 6.77
C LYS A 135 12.60 -7.61 7.52
N SER A 136 13.17 -6.59 6.88
CA SER A 136 14.15 -5.70 7.51
C SER A 136 13.57 -4.88 8.67
N LEU A 137 12.26 -4.66 8.67
CA LEU A 137 11.53 -3.97 9.74
C LEU A 137 11.09 -4.91 10.87
N GLY A 138 11.44 -6.19 10.80
CA GLY A 138 11.07 -7.19 11.79
C GLY A 138 9.66 -7.76 11.61
N MET A 139 9.02 -7.50 10.46
CA MET A 139 7.74 -8.13 10.14
C MET A 139 7.96 -9.60 9.82
N LYS A 140 7.05 -10.45 10.28
CA LYS A 140 7.10 -11.90 10.09
C LYS A 140 6.00 -12.35 9.14
N GLU A 141 6.33 -13.32 8.31
CA GLU A 141 5.32 -13.99 7.49
C GLU A 141 4.41 -14.83 8.38
N ILE A 142 3.10 -14.63 8.27
CA ILE A 142 2.12 -15.32 9.11
C ILE A 142 1.25 -16.31 8.33
N LYS A 143 1.26 -16.24 7.00
CA LYS A 143 0.37 -17.03 6.16
C LYS A 143 0.92 -17.13 4.74
N THR A 144 0.74 -18.28 4.12
CA THR A 144 1.09 -18.50 2.72
C THR A 144 -0.12 -19.06 1.97
N ARG A 145 -0.37 -18.56 0.78
CA ARG A 145 -1.44 -19.04 -0.10
C ARG A 145 -0.84 -19.82 -1.26
N TYR A 146 -1.35 -21.04 -1.48
CA TYR A 146 -0.92 -21.92 -2.58
C TYR A 146 -2.02 -22.04 -3.63
N MET A 147 -1.62 -22.24 -4.88
CA MET A 147 -2.53 -22.48 -5.99
C MET A 147 -1.99 -23.62 -6.87
N MET A 148 -2.91 -24.45 -7.34
CA MET A 148 -2.64 -25.48 -8.36
C MET A 148 -3.74 -25.38 -9.43
N ASN A 149 -3.33 -25.26 -10.70
CA ASN A 149 -4.25 -25.28 -11.84
C ASN A 149 -4.68 -26.70 -12.20
#